data_9b1e1fcec5ed3c3bee484fed486af14e
#
_entry.id   9b1e1fcec5ed3c3bee484fed486af14e
#
_cell.length_a   1.000
_cell.length_b   1.000
_cell.length_c   1.000
_cell.angle_alpha   90.00
_cell.angle_beta   90.00
_cell.angle_gamma   90.00
#
_symmetry.space_group_name_H-M   'P 1'
#
loop_
_entity.id
_entity.type
_entity.pdbx_description
1 polymer ?
#
loop_
_entity_poly.entity_id
_entity_poly.type
_entity_poly.pdbx_seq_one_letter_code
_entity_poly.pdbx_strand_id
1 'polypeptide(L)'
;MPYLLPRSLTKTKSLGFILAFGDLSYLEICTVLSERLLKSEQPWSQIAIVEMKDDKGGYEKLAGVHKVVVPVTLQPKSWLASIKELEALLDEFDDSFNFSVSLYAPQGASDAEYEYIASTLLATIRKAGFRKANLIRPRNGTEVLTQEIVSRKIIDFVVVRLGDDYWVGITSFIPETQQFQLRSNERPVVSADISISSRLAKVLLNLSGVKKGQTVLDPFCGSGTVLSEALLTGTNGIGVDRDRVRIENAKRNLEWLSKTRGVSNSSYSLRVGDATRLEDIMNGEKVDAVVSEPIFLPKIDYAPTLDKARKLIRNSSRLYSESLYSISSVVKKGGRVVIVTPSLRTAADREVSVVLENVEEVGLRPFRPAPHHFDYPVKISHEKTRWVRRLVYVFERV
;
A
#
# COMPACT_ATOMS: atom_id res chain seq x y z
N MET A 1 -17.29 6.50 -8.10
CA MET A 1 -18.74 6.25 -8.02
C MET A 1 -18.95 4.99 -7.23
N PRO A 2 -19.85 4.91 -6.27
CA PRO A 2 -20.21 3.64 -5.64
C PRO A 2 -20.74 2.72 -6.75
N TYR A 3 -20.14 1.54 -6.84
CA TYR A 3 -20.68 0.46 -7.68
C TYR A 3 -22.10 0.15 -7.23
N LEU A 4 -22.89 -0.50 -8.10
CA LEU A 4 -24.27 -0.93 -7.83
C LEU A 4 -24.29 -1.87 -6.62
N LEU A 5 -24.28 -1.31 -5.43
CA LEU A 5 -24.42 -2.06 -4.18
C LEU A 5 -25.90 -2.15 -3.79
N PRO A 6 -26.34 -3.28 -3.28
CA PRO A 6 -27.61 -3.39 -2.57
C PRO A 6 -27.75 -2.28 -1.54
N ARG A 7 -28.93 -1.66 -1.45
CA ARG A 7 -29.20 -0.55 -0.51
C ARG A 7 -29.01 -0.98 0.95
N SER A 8 -29.33 -2.23 1.25
CA SER A 8 -29.13 -2.81 2.58
C SER A 8 -27.66 -2.82 3.00
N LEU A 9 -26.73 -3.00 2.05
CA LEU A 9 -25.29 -3.02 2.30
C LEU A 9 -24.66 -1.63 2.38
N THR A 10 -25.30 -0.58 1.87
CA THR A 10 -24.71 0.78 1.85
C THR A 10 -24.56 1.40 3.25
N LYS A 11 -25.21 0.85 4.27
CA LYS A 11 -25.15 1.33 5.66
C LYS A 11 -24.26 0.47 6.56
N THR A 12 -23.53 -0.49 6.00
CA THR A 12 -22.67 -1.34 6.82
C THR A 12 -21.49 -0.54 7.37
N LYS A 13 -21.12 -0.85 8.60
CA LYS A 13 -19.91 -0.31 9.23
C LYS A 13 -18.72 -1.26 9.10
N SER A 14 -18.94 -2.47 8.61
CA SER A 14 -17.90 -3.46 8.37
C SER A 14 -17.40 -3.36 6.93
N LEU A 15 -16.09 -3.39 6.73
CA LEU A 15 -15.43 -3.37 5.43
C LEU A 15 -14.32 -4.41 5.36
N GLY A 16 -14.19 -5.04 4.19
CA GLY A 16 -13.03 -5.85 3.84
C GLY A 16 -12.11 -5.08 2.90
N PHE A 17 -10.82 -5.34 2.98
CA PHE A 17 -9.80 -4.74 2.13
C PHE A 17 -8.93 -5.82 1.53
N ILE A 18 -8.86 -5.90 0.21
CA ILE A 18 -7.90 -6.77 -0.48
C ILE A 18 -6.58 -6.01 -0.59
N LEU A 19 -5.53 -6.56 0.01
CA LEU A 19 -4.26 -5.89 0.28
C LEU A 19 -3.25 -6.11 -0.85
N ALA A 20 -2.50 -5.05 -1.21
CA ALA A 20 -1.47 -5.10 -2.24
C ALA A 20 -0.08 -5.45 -1.68
N PHE A 21 0.22 -5.05 -0.45
CA PHE A 21 1.53 -5.17 0.18
C PHE A 21 1.47 -5.93 1.53
N GLY A 22 0.44 -6.73 1.75
CA GLY A 22 0.28 -7.51 2.98
C GLY A 22 0.25 -6.63 4.24
N ASP A 23 1.08 -6.95 5.22
CA ASP A 23 1.14 -6.28 6.51
C ASP A 23 1.38 -4.77 6.41
N LEU A 24 2.12 -4.31 5.39
CA LEU A 24 2.33 -2.89 5.15
C LEU A 24 1.02 -2.18 4.77
N SER A 25 0.17 -2.80 3.95
CA SER A 25 -1.15 -2.26 3.62
C SER A 25 -2.07 -2.26 4.84
N TYR A 26 -1.98 -3.27 5.69
CA TYR A 26 -2.74 -3.32 6.92
C TYR A 26 -2.30 -2.22 7.90
N LEU A 27 -1.01 -1.99 8.04
CA LEU A 27 -0.48 -0.85 8.80
C LEU A 27 -0.97 0.50 8.24
N GLU A 28 -1.03 0.64 6.90
CA GLU A 28 -1.58 1.84 6.25
C GLU A 28 -3.05 2.05 6.64
N ILE A 29 -3.90 1.01 6.56
CA ILE A 29 -5.31 1.07 6.97
C ILE A 29 -5.44 1.53 8.42
N CYS A 30 -4.72 0.88 9.34
CA CYS A 30 -4.73 1.22 10.75
C CYS A 30 -4.24 2.66 11.03
N THR A 31 -3.32 3.17 10.22
CA THR A 31 -2.80 4.53 10.36
C THR A 31 -3.78 5.57 9.81
N VAL A 32 -4.26 5.38 8.58
CA VAL A 32 -5.11 6.36 7.88
C VAL A 32 -6.52 6.43 8.48
N LEU A 33 -7.04 5.29 8.93
CA LEU A 33 -8.39 5.18 9.49
C LEU A 33 -8.43 5.14 11.03
N SER A 34 -7.30 5.34 11.71
CA SER A 34 -7.13 5.14 13.16
C SER A 34 -8.23 5.75 14.04
N GLU A 35 -8.62 6.99 13.77
CA GLU A 35 -9.65 7.70 14.55
C GLU A 35 -11.06 7.14 14.37
N ARG A 36 -11.26 6.35 13.31
CA ARG A 36 -12.56 5.82 12.88
C ARG A 36 -12.71 4.31 13.05
N LEU A 37 -11.60 3.60 13.27
CA LEU A 37 -11.63 2.18 13.54
C LEU A 37 -12.20 1.87 14.93
N LEU A 38 -13.14 0.93 14.99
CA LEU A 38 -13.59 0.28 16.23
C LEU A 38 -12.83 -1.02 16.46
N LYS A 39 -12.71 -1.82 15.38
CA LYS A 39 -12.02 -3.10 15.39
C LYS A 39 -11.36 -3.30 14.03
N SER A 40 -10.23 -4.00 14.01
CA SER A 40 -9.68 -4.54 12.79
C SER A 40 -8.96 -5.85 13.04
N GLU A 41 -8.94 -6.69 12.03
CA GLU A 41 -8.26 -7.97 12.03
C GLU A 41 -7.68 -8.26 10.63
N GLN A 42 -6.62 -9.02 10.58
CA GLN A 42 -6.00 -9.47 9.34
C GLN A 42 -5.99 -11.01 9.34
N PRO A 43 -7.10 -11.64 8.91
CA PRO A 43 -7.19 -13.10 8.90
C PRO A 43 -6.14 -13.77 8.02
N TRP A 44 -5.65 -13.05 7.03
CA TRP A 44 -4.61 -13.48 6.11
C TRP A 44 -3.89 -12.26 5.51
N SER A 45 -2.61 -12.43 5.08
CA SER A 45 -1.76 -11.32 4.57
C SER A 45 -2.35 -10.54 3.38
N GLN A 46 -3.34 -11.07 2.68
CA GLN A 46 -4.00 -10.37 1.56
C GLN A 46 -5.39 -9.83 1.88
N ILE A 47 -5.89 -9.99 3.08
CA ILE A 47 -7.19 -9.43 3.49
C ILE A 47 -7.12 -8.80 4.87
N ALA A 48 -7.71 -7.63 5.02
CA ALA A 48 -8.05 -7.04 6.31
C ALA A 48 -9.57 -6.84 6.40
N ILE A 49 -10.13 -7.09 7.58
CA ILE A 49 -11.54 -6.85 7.90
C ILE A 49 -11.58 -5.82 9.00
N VAL A 50 -12.35 -4.76 8.83
CA VAL A 50 -12.44 -3.67 9.79
C VAL A 50 -13.89 -3.34 10.14
N GLU A 51 -14.10 -2.87 11.36
CA GLU A 51 -15.34 -2.25 11.79
C GLU A 51 -15.11 -0.75 12.02
N MET A 52 -15.94 0.08 11.41
CA MET A 52 -15.84 1.54 11.41
C MET A 52 -16.87 2.16 12.34
N LYS A 53 -16.57 3.31 12.93
CA LYS A 53 -17.53 4.11 13.71
C LYS A 53 -18.66 4.64 12.84
N ASP A 54 -18.37 4.96 11.61
CA ASP A 54 -19.28 5.53 10.60
C ASP A 54 -18.88 5.12 9.18
N ASP A 55 -19.72 5.41 8.20
CA ASP A 55 -19.57 5.11 6.77
C ASP A 55 -18.97 6.27 5.93
N LYS A 56 -18.39 7.31 6.55
CA LYS A 56 -17.96 8.55 5.88
C LYS A 56 -16.76 8.40 4.92
N GLY A 57 -16.45 7.21 4.43
CA GLY A 57 -15.34 7.01 3.49
C GLY A 57 -13.96 7.14 4.17
N GLY A 58 -12.99 7.77 3.51
CA GLY A 58 -11.61 7.94 4.00
C GLY A 58 -10.65 6.89 3.46
N TYR A 59 -11.18 5.75 3.02
CA TYR A 59 -10.43 4.68 2.38
C TYR A 59 -9.98 5.02 0.94
N GLU A 60 -10.52 6.08 0.35
CA GLU A 60 -10.09 6.60 -0.97
C GLU A 60 -8.65 7.09 -0.96
N LYS A 61 -8.12 7.39 0.22
CA LYS A 61 -6.73 7.82 0.42
C LYS A 61 -5.74 6.65 0.42
N LEU A 62 -6.23 5.42 0.62
CA LEU A 62 -5.40 4.23 0.72
C LEU A 62 -4.79 3.88 -0.64
N ALA A 63 -3.49 3.62 -0.67
CA ALA A 63 -2.77 3.20 -1.86
C ALA A 63 -2.43 1.70 -1.84
N GLY A 64 -2.27 1.11 -0.66
CA GLY A 64 -1.95 -0.29 -0.46
C GLY A 64 -3.11 -1.26 -0.67
N VAL A 65 -4.28 -0.81 -1.14
CA VAL A 65 -5.50 -1.61 -1.25
C VAL A 65 -5.87 -1.83 -2.71
N HIS A 66 -6.16 -3.06 -3.11
CA HIS A 66 -6.66 -3.38 -4.46
C HIS A 66 -8.16 -3.14 -4.58
N LYS A 67 -8.93 -3.55 -3.58
CA LYS A 67 -10.39 -3.45 -3.53
C LYS A 67 -10.84 -3.15 -2.11
N VAL A 68 -11.88 -2.33 -1.98
CA VAL A 68 -12.67 -2.21 -0.75
C VAL A 68 -13.95 -3.01 -0.97
N VAL A 69 -14.31 -3.83 -0.02
CA VAL A 69 -15.36 -4.84 -0.13
C VAL A 69 -16.36 -4.65 1.01
N VAL A 70 -17.61 -4.60 0.67
CA VAL A 70 -18.70 -4.62 1.67
C VAL A 70 -19.07 -6.08 1.94
N PRO A 71 -19.00 -6.56 3.19
CA PRO A 71 -19.31 -7.95 3.51
C PRO A 71 -20.79 -8.27 3.29
N VAL A 72 -21.04 -9.41 2.67
CA VAL A 72 -22.33 -10.11 2.68
C VAL A 72 -22.38 -10.99 3.93
N THR A 73 -21.29 -11.72 4.20
CA THR A 73 -21.14 -12.50 5.42
C THR A 73 -20.25 -11.75 6.41
N LEU A 74 -20.77 -11.44 7.61
CA LEU A 74 -19.99 -10.75 8.65
C LEU A 74 -18.89 -11.65 9.25
N GLN A 75 -19.13 -12.96 9.29
CA GLN A 75 -18.17 -13.96 9.73
C GLN A 75 -18.02 -15.05 8.66
N PRO A 76 -16.85 -15.67 8.54
CA PRO A 76 -16.68 -16.83 7.66
C PRO A 76 -17.67 -17.94 7.99
N LYS A 77 -18.19 -18.61 6.99
CA LYS A 77 -19.12 -19.73 7.09
C LYS A 77 -19.03 -20.63 5.85
N SER A 78 -19.65 -21.81 5.92
CA SER A 78 -19.67 -22.73 4.77
C SER A 78 -20.20 -22.04 3.52
N TRP A 79 -19.74 -22.48 2.34
CA TRP A 79 -20.18 -21.91 1.07
C TRP A 79 -21.69 -21.89 0.89
N LEU A 80 -22.37 -22.99 1.28
CA LEU A 80 -23.83 -23.08 1.19
C LEU A 80 -24.56 -22.08 2.09
N ALA A 81 -24.02 -21.81 3.27
CA ALA A 81 -24.57 -20.79 4.16
C ALA A 81 -24.35 -19.37 3.62
N SER A 82 -23.17 -19.12 3.01
CA SER A 82 -22.85 -17.84 2.36
C SER A 82 -23.74 -17.55 1.16
N ILE A 83 -24.05 -18.56 0.34
CA ILE A 83 -24.97 -18.46 -0.79
C ILE A 83 -26.38 -18.08 -0.35
N LYS A 84 -26.88 -18.59 0.78
CA LYS A 84 -28.22 -18.22 1.29
C LYS A 84 -28.29 -16.75 1.71
N GLU A 85 -27.23 -16.21 2.34
CA GLU A 85 -27.17 -14.78 2.67
C GLU A 85 -27.11 -13.90 1.42
N LEU A 86 -26.38 -14.34 0.40
CA LEU A 86 -26.29 -13.65 -0.88
C LEU A 86 -27.63 -13.70 -1.64
N GLU A 87 -28.33 -14.83 -1.62
CA GLU A 87 -29.64 -15.01 -2.25
C GLU A 87 -30.67 -13.99 -1.71
N ALA A 88 -30.60 -13.69 -0.41
CA ALA A 88 -31.48 -12.70 0.23
C ALA A 88 -31.24 -11.25 -0.24
N LEU A 89 -30.11 -10.97 -0.90
CA LEU A 89 -29.77 -9.64 -1.44
C LEU A 89 -30.11 -9.51 -2.93
N LEU A 90 -30.42 -10.60 -3.63
CA LEU A 90 -30.57 -10.59 -5.08
C LEU A 90 -31.74 -9.69 -5.53
N ASP A 91 -32.80 -9.59 -4.75
CA ASP A 91 -33.97 -8.74 -5.08
C ASP A 91 -33.66 -7.23 -5.12
N GLU A 92 -32.47 -6.84 -4.62
CA GLU A 92 -32.01 -5.45 -4.66
C GLU A 92 -31.21 -5.11 -5.92
N PHE A 93 -30.93 -6.09 -6.79
CA PHE A 93 -30.22 -5.87 -8.05
C PHE A 93 -31.18 -5.60 -9.21
N ASP A 94 -30.69 -4.96 -10.26
CA ASP A 94 -31.40 -4.78 -11.52
C ASP A 94 -31.67 -6.12 -12.22
N ASP A 95 -32.71 -6.21 -13.05
CA ASP A 95 -33.08 -7.44 -13.79
C ASP A 95 -31.95 -8.02 -14.67
N SER A 96 -30.96 -7.21 -15.01
CA SER A 96 -29.85 -7.58 -15.87
C SER A 96 -28.55 -6.92 -15.40
N PHE A 97 -27.55 -7.72 -15.09
CA PHE A 97 -26.23 -7.23 -14.69
C PHE A 97 -25.11 -8.18 -15.11
N ASN A 98 -23.92 -7.61 -15.27
CA ASN A 98 -22.69 -8.38 -15.38
C ASN A 98 -22.12 -8.62 -14.00
N PHE A 99 -21.68 -9.82 -13.72
CA PHE A 99 -21.01 -10.12 -12.46
C PHE A 99 -19.78 -10.98 -12.66
N SER A 100 -18.89 -10.94 -11.70
CA SER A 100 -17.70 -11.78 -11.60
C SER A 100 -17.55 -12.37 -10.22
N VAL A 101 -16.69 -13.36 -10.12
CA VAL A 101 -16.18 -13.88 -8.85
C VAL A 101 -14.69 -13.61 -8.81
N SER A 102 -14.23 -13.05 -7.69
CA SER A 102 -12.81 -12.95 -7.35
C SER A 102 -12.54 -13.85 -6.15
N LEU A 103 -11.87 -14.96 -6.38
CA LEU A 103 -11.59 -15.97 -5.34
C LEU A 103 -10.15 -15.86 -4.84
N TYR A 104 -10.01 -15.70 -3.53
CA TYR A 104 -8.75 -15.61 -2.82
C TYR A 104 -8.61 -16.74 -1.80
N ALA A 105 -7.40 -17.31 -1.70
CA ALA A 105 -7.09 -18.36 -0.72
C ALA A 105 -5.62 -18.29 -0.30
N PRO A 106 -5.28 -18.54 0.99
CA PRO A 106 -3.90 -18.47 1.50
C PRO A 106 -2.89 -19.35 0.77
N GLN A 107 -3.33 -20.52 0.31
CA GLN A 107 -2.50 -21.48 -0.43
C GLN A 107 -2.68 -21.41 -1.94
N GLY A 108 -3.35 -20.36 -2.43
CA GLY A 108 -3.83 -20.26 -3.80
C GLY A 108 -5.18 -20.99 -3.99
N ALA A 109 -6.00 -20.48 -4.89
CA ALA A 109 -7.25 -21.08 -5.30
C ALA A 109 -7.02 -21.90 -6.58
N SER A 110 -7.63 -23.09 -6.67
CA SER A 110 -7.58 -23.90 -7.89
C SER A 110 -8.67 -23.48 -8.90
N ASP A 111 -8.43 -23.75 -10.18
CA ASP A 111 -9.45 -23.52 -11.21
C ASP A 111 -10.73 -24.32 -10.96
N ALA A 112 -10.61 -25.53 -10.42
CA ALA A 112 -11.76 -26.36 -10.05
C ALA A 112 -12.59 -25.76 -8.92
N GLU A 113 -11.95 -25.21 -7.90
CA GLU A 113 -12.62 -24.50 -6.81
C GLU A 113 -13.30 -23.23 -7.34
N TYR A 114 -12.61 -22.46 -8.18
CA TYR A 114 -13.17 -21.28 -8.81
C TYR A 114 -14.44 -21.61 -9.60
N GLU A 115 -14.40 -22.64 -10.48
CA GLU A 115 -15.54 -23.04 -11.30
C GLU A 115 -16.72 -23.56 -10.45
N TYR A 116 -16.43 -24.28 -9.36
CA TYR A 116 -17.48 -24.70 -8.42
C TYR A 116 -18.21 -23.51 -7.81
N ILE A 117 -17.46 -22.53 -7.28
CA ILE A 117 -18.02 -21.32 -6.65
C ILE A 117 -18.77 -20.47 -7.68
N ALA A 118 -18.16 -20.20 -8.84
CA ALA A 118 -18.75 -19.36 -9.88
C ALA A 118 -20.01 -20.00 -10.48
N SER A 119 -20.00 -21.32 -10.72
CA SER A 119 -21.16 -22.05 -11.25
C SER A 119 -22.32 -22.12 -10.26
N THR A 120 -22.01 -22.34 -8.98
CA THR A 120 -23.03 -22.37 -7.92
C THR A 120 -23.69 -21.00 -7.79
N LEU A 121 -22.90 -19.92 -7.79
CA LEU A 121 -23.43 -18.56 -7.74
C LEU A 121 -24.29 -18.24 -8.96
N LEU A 122 -23.83 -18.59 -10.17
CA LEU A 122 -24.63 -18.40 -11.39
C LEU A 122 -25.95 -19.16 -11.35
N ALA A 123 -25.95 -20.41 -10.88
CA ALA A 123 -27.16 -21.21 -10.72
C ALA A 123 -28.15 -20.56 -9.73
N THR A 124 -27.65 -20.06 -8.61
CA THR A 124 -28.43 -19.34 -7.58
C THR A 124 -29.08 -18.07 -8.16
N ILE A 125 -28.30 -17.24 -8.83
CA ILE A 125 -28.77 -16.00 -9.46
C ILE A 125 -29.86 -16.31 -10.51
N ARG A 126 -29.66 -17.33 -11.33
CA ARG A 126 -30.66 -17.73 -12.33
C ARG A 126 -31.95 -18.30 -11.73
N LYS A 127 -31.83 -19.08 -10.65
CA LYS A 127 -32.95 -19.61 -9.88
C LYS A 127 -33.78 -18.51 -9.24
N ALA A 128 -33.15 -17.43 -8.76
CA ALA A 128 -33.82 -16.25 -8.25
C ALA A 128 -34.50 -15.38 -9.34
N GLY A 129 -34.44 -15.77 -10.61
CA GLY A 129 -35.17 -15.10 -11.70
C GLY A 129 -34.32 -14.22 -12.62
N PHE A 130 -33.05 -13.96 -12.29
CA PHE A 130 -32.15 -13.09 -13.07
C PHE A 130 -31.56 -13.82 -14.29
N ARG A 131 -32.42 -14.16 -15.26
CA ARG A 131 -32.04 -14.94 -16.47
C ARG A 131 -31.04 -14.22 -17.36
N LYS A 132 -30.99 -12.88 -17.32
CA LYS A 132 -30.08 -12.03 -18.11
C LYS A 132 -28.78 -11.68 -17.37
N ALA A 133 -28.57 -12.19 -16.15
CA ALA A 133 -27.30 -12.04 -15.46
C ALA A 133 -26.18 -12.80 -16.19
N ASN A 134 -25.07 -12.11 -16.46
CA ASN A 134 -23.97 -12.62 -17.25
C ASN A 134 -22.71 -12.75 -16.40
N LEU A 135 -22.19 -13.96 -16.24
CA LEU A 135 -20.94 -14.23 -15.53
C LEU A 135 -19.73 -13.91 -16.42
N ILE A 136 -18.94 -12.96 -15.98
CA ILE A 136 -17.65 -12.59 -16.58
C ILE A 136 -16.55 -13.37 -15.87
N ARG A 137 -15.88 -14.25 -16.61
CA ARG A 137 -14.77 -15.05 -16.10
C ARG A 137 -13.44 -14.32 -16.25
N PRO A 138 -12.48 -14.51 -15.32
CA PRO A 138 -11.13 -14.02 -15.49
C PRO A 138 -10.47 -14.64 -16.72
N ARG A 139 -9.58 -13.91 -17.38
CA ARG A 139 -8.78 -14.43 -18.49
C ARG A 139 -7.69 -15.38 -18.01
N ASN A 140 -7.12 -15.09 -16.84
CA ASN A 140 -6.11 -15.89 -16.18
C ASN A 140 -6.32 -15.83 -14.67
N GLY A 141 -6.11 -16.95 -13.96
CA GLY A 141 -6.26 -17.02 -12.51
C GLY A 141 -7.73 -16.96 -12.04
N THR A 142 -7.94 -16.51 -10.83
CA THR A 142 -9.21 -16.59 -10.11
C THR A 142 -9.83 -15.23 -9.80
N GLU A 143 -9.36 -14.15 -10.44
CA GLU A 143 -9.93 -12.81 -10.31
C GLU A 143 -9.98 -12.05 -11.64
N VAL A 144 -11.03 -11.27 -11.84
CA VAL A 144 -11.14 -10.33 -12.97
C VAL A 144 -10.33 -9.08 -12.68
N LEU A 145 -9.65 -8.56 -13.70
CA LEU A 145 -8.84 -7.35 -13.57
C LEU A 145 -9.69 -6.16 -13.09
N THR A 146 -9.19 -5.41 -12.13
CA THR A 146 -9.88 -4.23 -11.56
C THR A 146 -10.31 -3.22 -12.63
N GLN A 147 -9.51 -3.04 -13.69
CA GLN A 147 -9.86 -2.20 -14.84
C GLN A 147 -11.09 -2.68 -15.60
N GLU A 148 -11.22 -4.00 -15.76
CA GLU A 148 -12.37 -4.60 -16.44
C GLU A 148 -13.63 -4.49 -15.59
N ILE A 149 -13.51 -4.68 -14.26
CA ILE A 149 -14.60 -4.45 -13.30
C ILE A 149 -15.14 -3.02 -13.44
N VAL A 150 -14.24 -2.02 -13.45
CA VAL A 150 -14.62 -0.61 -13.56
C VAL A 150 -15.25 -0.29 -14.93
N SER A 151 -14.56 -0.63 -16.02
CA SER A 151 -14.96 -0.24 -17.38
C SER A 151 -16.26 -0.89 -17.83
N ARG A 152 -16.54 -2.11 -17.40
CA ARG A 152 -17.73 -2.88 -17.75
C ARG A 152 -18.83 -2.86 -16.69
N LYS A 153 -18.64 -2.09 -15.59
CA LYS A 153 -19.60 -2.01 -14.47
C LYS A 153 -19.99 -3.38 -13.94
N ILE A 154 -18.99 -4.24 -13.70
CA ILE A 154 -19.19 -5.61 -13.22
C ILE A 154 -19.43 -5.57 -11.71
N ILE A 155 -20.44 -6.28 -11.24
CA ILE A 155 -20.63 -6.58 -9.81
C ILE A 155 -19.64 -7.69 -9.44
N ASP A 156 -18.62 -7.36 -8.67
CA ASP A 156 -17.56 -8.30 -8.32
C ASP A 156 -17.82 -8.92 -6.94
N PHE A 157 -18.19 -10.17 -6.91
CA PHE A 157 -18.34 -10.96 -5.70
C PHE A 157 -16.97 -11.46 -5.26
N VAL A 158 -16.50 -10.94 -4.14
CA VAL A 158 -15.24 -11.32 -3.53
C VAL A 158 -15.47 -12.47 -2.58
N VAL A 159 -14.80 -13.57 -2.82
CA VAL A 159 -14.86 -14.79 -2.01
C VAL A 159 -13.46 -15.05 -1.45
N VAL A 160 -13.32 -15.14 -0.14
CA VAL A 160 -12.06 -15.44 0.53
C VAL A 160 -12.21 -16.74 1.30
N ARG A 161 -11.45 -17.77 0.94
CA ARG A 161 -11.41 -19.03 1.68
C ARG A 161 -10.51 -18.89 2.90
N LEU A 162 -11.05 -19.20 4.07
CA LEU A 162 -10.37 -19.17 5.36
C LEU A 162 -10.56 -20.54 6.04
N GLY A 163 -9.62 -21.47 5.79
CA GLY A 163 -9.80 -22.88 6.15
C GLY A 163 -10.87 -23.53 5.27
N ASP A 164 -11.89 -24.11 5.91
CA ASP A 164 -13.04 -24.74 5.24
C ASP A 164 -14.21 -23.78 5.03
N ASP A 165 -14.11 -22.58 5.60
CA ASP A 165 -15.15 -21.55 5.51
C ASP A 165 -14.79 -20.45 4.51
N TYR A 166 -15.81 -19.68 4.13
CA TYR A 166 -15.71 -18.58 3.16
C TYR A 166 -16.24 -17.28 3.76
N TRP A 167 -15.45 -16.22 3.61
CA TRP A 167 -15.92 -14.87 3.80
C TRP A 167 -16.31 -14.31 2.43
N VAL A 168 -17.52 -13.73 2.33
CA VAL A 168 -18.08 -13.25 1.07
C VAL A 168 -18.46 -11.79 1.18
N GLY A 169 -18.17 -11.03 0.13
CA GLY A 169 -18.56 -9.63 0.04
C GLY A 169 -18.67 -9.16 -1.42
N ILE A 170 -19.02 -7.90 -1.59
CA ILE A 170 -19.14 -7.25 -2.91
C ILE A 170 -18.18 -6.07 -2.97
N THR A 171 -17.42 -5.96 -4.05
CA THR A 171 -16.52 -4.84 -4.29
C THR A 171 -17.32 -3.53 -4.34
N SER A 172 -16.99 -2.60 -3.42
CA SER A 172 -17.65 -1.30 -3.30
C SER A 172 -16.82 -0.15 -3.86
N PHE A 173 -15.49 -0.30 -3.82
CA PHE A 173 -14.56 0.72 -4.30
C PHE A 173 -13.28 0.07 -4.81
N ILE A 174 -12.75 0.62 -5.89
CA ILE A 174 -11.45 0.25 -6.46
C ILE A 174 -10.62 1.52 -6.56
N PRO A 175 -9.46 1.58 -5.87
CA PRO A 175 -8.54 2.70 -6.01
C PRO A 175 -8.05 2.85 -7.45
N GLU A 176 -7.79 4.08 -7.89
CA GLU A 176 -7.29 4.40 -9.25
C GLU A 176 -5.82 3.97 -9.43
N THR A 177 -5.56 2.66 -9.37
CA THR A 177 -4.20 2.11 -9.43
C THR A 177 -3.47 2.40 -10.74
N GLN A 178 -4.20 2.61 -11.84
CA GLN A 178 -3.63 3.01 -13.13
C GLN A 178 -2.84 4.32 -13.05
N GLN A 179 -3.31 5.28 -12.27
CA GLN A 179 -2.65 6.57 -12.12
C GLN A 179 -1.23 6.42 -11.55
N PHE A 180 -1.00 5.43 -10.69
CA PHE A 180 0.35 5.14 -10.19
C PHE A 180 1.27 4.60 -11.29
N GLN A 181 0.75 3.72 -12.17
CA GLN A 181 1.52 3.17 -13.29
C GLN A 181 1.84 4.25 -14.31
N LEU A 182 0.87 5.10 -14.67
CA LEU A 182 1.05 6.22 -15.58
C LEU A 182 2.16 7.16 -15.07
N ARG A 183 2.08 7.58 -13.80
CA ARG A 183 3.11 8.44 -13.21
C ARG A 183 4.49 7.80 -13.15
N SER A 184 4.55 6.49 -12.94
CA SER A 184 5.82 5.77 -12.94
C SER A 184 6.45 5.66 -14.33
N ASN A 185 5.65 5.56 -15.40
CA ASN A 185 6.10 5.26 -16.75
C ASN A 185 6.23 6.51 -17.63
N GLU A 186 5.38 7.54 -17.43
CA GLU A 186 5.32 8.73 -18.30
C GLU A 186 6.26 9.85 -17.85
N ARG A 187 6.82 9.78 -16.65
CA ARG A 187 7.76 10.80 -16.16
C ARG A 187 9.01 10.88 -17.05
N PRO A 188 9.57 12.08 -17.29
CA PRO A 188 10.69 12.29 -18.21
C PRO A 188 11.94 11.46 -17.88
N VAL A 189 12.18 11.20 -16.60
CA VAL A 189 13.33 10.42 -16.15
C VAL A 189 12.87 9.21 -15.35
N VAL A 190 12.99 8.03 -15.95
CA VAL A 190 12.72 6.74 -15.32
C VAL A 190 14.04 6.06 -14.99
N SER A 191 14.38 5.95 -13.70
CA SER A 191 15.53 5.15 -13.25
C SER A 191 15.04 3.73 -13.03
N ALA A 192 15.20 2.86 -14.03
CA ALA A 192 14.63 1.52 -14.08
C ALA A 192 15.04 0.60 -12.92
N ASP A 193 16.24 0.80 -12.36
CA ASP A 193 16.84 -0.15 -11.43
C ASP A 193 16.76 0.23 -9.93
N ILE A 194 16.34 1.46 -9.58
CA ILE A 194 16.61 2.00 -8.24
C ILE A 194 15.42 2.80 -7.65
N SER A 195 14.29 2.87 -8.32
CA SER A 195 13.19 3.76 -7.91
C SER A 195 12.03 2.97 -7.32
N ILE A 196 11.49 3.42 -6.19
CA ILE A 196 10.23 2.87 -5.69
C ILE A 196 9.08 3.19 -6.65
N SER A 197 8.04 2.36 -6.64
CA SER A 197 6.82 2.67 -7.39
C SER A 197 6.08 3.85 -6.75
N SER A 198 5.40 4.65 -7.57
CA SER A 198 4.52 5.73 -7.08
C SER A 198 3.51 5.22 -6.05
N ARG A 199 3.01 4.00 -6.24
CA ARG A 199 2.06 3.38 -5.31
C ARG A 199 2.68 3.13 -3.93
N LEU A 200 3.88 2.56 -3.87
CA LEU A 200 4.60 2.35 -2.61
C LEU A 200 4.96 3.68 -1.95
N ALA A 201 5.46 4.66 -2.72
CA ALA A 201 5.74 6.00 -2.20
C ALA A 201 4.51 6.63 -1.54
N LYS A 202 3.31 6.45 -2.14
CA LYS A 202 2.06 6.93 -1.56
C LYS A 202 1.71 6.21 -0.26
N VAL A 203 1.91 4.89 -0.16
CA VAL A 203 1.73 4.14 1.10
C VAL A 203 2.65 4.70 2.19
N LEU A 204 3.94 4.88 1.89
CA LEU A 204 4.90 5.43 2.86
C LEU A 204 4.52 6.85 3.31
N LEU A 205 4.03 7.70 2.40
CA LEU A 205 3.52 9.02 2.75
C LEU A 205 2.29 8.95 3.67
N ASN A 206 1.37 8.03 3.42
CA ASN A 206 0.21 7.83 4.28
C ASN A 206 0.64 7.40 5.70
N LEU A 207 1.66 6.54 5.81
CA LEU A 207 2.23 6.14 7.11
C LEU A 207 2.89 7.31 7.86
N SER A 208 3.46 8.28 7.15
CA SER A 208 4.06 9.46 7.77
C SER A 208 3.04 10.38 8.45
N GLY A 209 1.76 10.23 8.12
CA GLY A 209 0.68 11.06 8.67
C GLY A 209 0.73 12.53 8.25
N VAL A 210 1.61 12.90 7.31
CA VAL A 210 1.73 14.27 6.82
C VAL A 210 0.43 14.74 6.17
N LYS A 211 0.04 15.98 6.47
CA LYS A 211 -1.23 16.59 6.02
C LYS A 211 -0.97 17.63 4.94
N LYS A 212 -2.02 17.98 4.20
CA LYS A 212 -2.00 19.08 3.23
C LYS A 212 -1.44 20.37 3.85
N GLY A 213 -0.52 21.03 3.15
CA GLY A 213 0.17 22.23 3.59
C GLY A 213 1.37 22.00 4.51
N GLN A 214 1.54 20.82 5.07
CA GLN A 214 2.74 20.44 5.83
C GLN A 214 3.90 20.09 4.90
N THR A 215 5.11 19.97 5.46
CA THR A 215 6.35 19.71 4.70
C THR A 215 6.88 18.32 5.00
N VAL A 216 7.16 17.55 3.94
CA VAL A 216 7.87 16.26 4.00
C VAL A 216 9.27 16.41 3.41
N LEU A 217 10.24 15.78 4.08
CA LEU A 217 11.62 15.67 3.59
C LEU A 217 11.88 14.25 3.06
N ASP A 218 12.48 14.15 1.88
CA ASP A 218 13.14 12.94 1.41
C ASP A 218 14.65 13.21 1.31
N PRO A 219 15.45 12.75 2.30
CA PRO A 219 16.89 13.01 2.34
C PRO A 219 17.71 12.15 1.37
N PHE A 220 17.06 11.28 0.58
CA PHE A 220 17.65 10.46 -0.48
C PHE A 220 16.75 10.48 -1.72
N CYS A 221 16.35 11.67 -2.14
CA CYS A 221 15.21 11.85 -3.04
C CYS A 221 15.38 11.26 -4.44
N GLY A 222 16.62 10.96 -4.87
CA GLY A 222 16.86 10.36 -6.17
C GLY A 222 16.19 11.12 -7.31
N SER A 223 15.30 10.45 -8.04
CA SER A 223 14.53 11.07 -9.14
C SER A 223 13.19 11.71 -8.68
N GLY A 224 12.95 11.83 -7.36
CA GLY A 224 11.83 12.58 -6.79
C GLY A 224 10.49 11.84 -6.72
N THR A 225 10.47 10.50 -6.63
CA THR A 225 9.21 9.72 -6.61
C THR A 225 8.37 10.03 -5.36
N VAL A 226 8.98 10.06 -4.16
CA VAL A 226 8.29 10.41 -2.92
C VAL A 226 7.76 11.85 -2.98
N LEU A 227 8.58 12.78 -3.46
CA LEU A 227 8.19 14.18 -3.60
C LEU A 227 7.04 14.35 -4.59
N SER A 228 7.02 13.61 -5.70
CA SER A 228 5.92 13.63 -6.67
C SER A 228 4.58 13.25 -6.01
N GLU A 229 4.56 12.19 -5.22
CA GLU A 229 3.35 11.77 -4.52
C GLU A 229 2.97 12.74 -3.38
N ALA A 230 3.94 13.36 -2.71
CA ALA A 230 3.72 14.41 -1.71
C ALA A 230 3.01 15.62 -2.32
N LEU A 231 3.52 16.16 -3.42
CA LEU A 231 2.93 17.31 -4.11
C LEU A 231 1.49 17.03 -4.55
N LEU A 232 1.19 15.83 -5.06
CA LEU A 232 -0.16 15.42 -5.45
C LEU A 232 -1.16 15.40 -4.29
N THR A 233 -0.69 15.28 -3.05
CA THR A 233 -1.54 15.34 -1.86
C THR A 233 -1.67 16.75 -1.28
N GLY A 234 -1.07 17.74 -1.92
CA GLY A 234 -1.05 19.11 -1.44
C GLY A 234 -0.04 19.34 -0.31
N THR A 235 0.94 18.47 -0.17
CA THR A 235 2.04 18.56 0.81
C THR A 235 3.24 19.25 0.16
N ASN A 236 3.98 20.07 0.90
CA ASN A 236 5.24 20.63 0.42
C ASN A 236 6.37 19.58 0.52
N GLY A 237 7.33 19.65 -0.39
CA GLY A 237 8.42 18.67 -0.48
C GLY A 237 9.79 19.29 -0.39
N ILE A 238 10.68 18.73 0.44
CA ILE A 238 12.11 19.03 0.41
C ILE A 238 12.84 17.76 0.01
N GLY A 239 13.64 17.84 -1.04
CA GLY A 239 14.47 16.73 -1.51
C GLY A 239 15.95 17.03 -1.34
N VAL A 240 16.68 16.09 -0.76
CA VAL A 240 18.14 16.14 -0.67
C VAL A 240 18.70 14.89 -1.36
N ASP A 241 19.73 15.05 -2.15
CA ASP A 241 20.56 13.95 -2.67
C ASP A 241 21.99 14.45 -2.83
N ARG A 242 22.96 13.60 -2.56
CA ARG A 242 24.40 13.94 -2.74
C ARG A 242 24.81 14.05 -4.22
N ASP A 243 24.05 13.42 -5.10
CA ASP A 243 24.30 13.38 -6.54
C ASP A 243 23.53 14.50 -7.25
N ARG A 244 24.27 15.48 -7.76
CA ARG A 244 23.71 16.60 -8.53
C ARG A 244 22.87 16.13 -9.73
N VAL A 245 23.27 15.04 -10.40
CA VAL A 245 22.51 14.51 -11.56
C VAL A 245 21.15 14.01 -11.12
N ARG A 246 21.05 13.37 -9.95
CA ARG A 246 19.77 12.93 -9.38
C ARG A 246 18.87 14.11 -9.02
N ILE A 247 19.44 15.18 -8.47
CA ILE A 247 18.70 16.43 -8.19
C ILE A 247 18.12 17.04 -9.49
N GLU A 248 18.91 17.11 -10.57
CA GLU A 248 18.41 17.59 -11.86
C GLU A 248 17.31 16.66 -12.44
N ASN A 249 17.44 15.36 -12.26
CA ASN A 249 16.41 14.39 -12.65
C ASN A 249 15.12 14.56 -11.84
N ALA A 250 15.24 14.77 -10.54
CA ALA A 250 14.08 15.10 -9.68
C ALA A 250 13.39 16.37 -10.13
N LYS A 251 14.15 17.45 -10.42
CA LYS A 251 13.64 18.71 -10.92
C LYS A 251 12.83 18.52 -12.21
N ARG A 252 13.38 17.83 -13.19
CA ARG A 252 12.69 17.54 -14.46
C ARG A 252 11.36 16.78 -14.25
N ASN A 253 11.35 15.78 -13.37
CA ASN A 253 10.17 14.99 -13.05
C ASN A 253 9.10 15.84 -12.32
N LEU A 254 9.49 16.68 -11.36
CA LEU A 254 8.56 17.53 -10.61
C LEU A 254 8.00 18.67 -11.47
N GLU A 255 8.79 19.27 -12.36
CA GLU A 255 8.33 20.26 -13.34
C GLU A 255 7.32 19.65 -14.34
N TRP A 256 7.59 18.42 -14.81
CA TRP A 256 6.65 17.68 -15.64
C TRP A 256 5.33 17.41 -14.90
N LEU A 257 5.41 16.96 -13.65
CA LEU A 257 4.24 16.71 -12.82
C LEU A 257 3.39 17.98 -12.65
N SER A 258 4.03 19.10 -12.34
CA SER A 258 3.35 20.39 -12.17
C SER A 258 2.61 20.81 -13.44
N LYS A 259 3.22 20.63 -14.62
CA LYS A 259 2.62 20.96 -15.92
C LYS A 259 1.46 20.03 -16.30
N THR A 260 1.58 18.73 -16.02
CA THR A 260 0.62 17.72 -16.51
C THR A 260 -0.53 17.45 -15.54
N ARG A 261 -0.34 17.70 -14.24
CA ARG A 261 -1.31 17.35 -13.18
C ARG A 261 -1.80 18.56 -12.37
N GLY A 262 -1.41 19.79 -12.75
CA GLY A 262 -1.92 21.02 -12.14
C GLY A 262 -1.63 21.14 -10.65
N VAL A 263 -0.44 20.73 -10.20
CA VAL A 263 -0.02 20.84 -8.80
C VAL A 263 0.29 22.31 -8.49
N SER A 264 -0.74 23.10 -8.22
CA SER A 264 -0.64 24.56 -8.07
C SER A 264 -0.45 25.06 -6.63
N ASN A 265 -0.78 24.24 -5.63
CA ASN A 265 -0.82 24.65 -4.23
C ASN A 265 0.28 24.04 -3.34
N SER A 266 1.25 23.36 -3.93
CA SER A 266 2.35 22.73 -3.22
C SER A 266 3.68 23.28 -3.72
N SER A 267 4.62 23.51 -2.82
CA SER A 267 5.97 23.97 -3.16
C SER A 267 6.98 22.84 -2.95
N TYR A 268 8.09 22.91 -3.68
CA TYR A 268 9.21 22.02 -3.44
C TYR A 268 10.54 22.74 -3.46
N SER A 269 11.51 22.19 -2.76
CA SER A 269 12.90 22.63 -2.74
C SER A 269 13.82 21.42 -2.92
N LEU A 270 14.81 21.56 -3.78
CA LEU A 270 15.80 20.51 -4.05
C LEU A 270 17.20 21.02 -3.68
N ARG A 271 17.94 20.21 -2.93
CA ARG A 271 19.25 20.59 -2.39
C ARG A 271 20.28 19.48 -2.66
N VAL A 272 21.45 19.83 -3.12
CA VAL A 272 22.57 18.89 -3.22
C VAL A 272 23.25 18.83 -1.86
N GLY A 273 23.33 17.62 -1.25
CA GLY A 273 23.96 17.47 0.05
C GLY A 273 23.97 16.05 0.58
N ASP A 274 24.69 15.84 1.66
CA ASP A 274 24.80 14.54 2.33
C ASP A 274 23.75 14.42 3.44
N ALA A 275 22.94 13.37 3.40
CA ALA A 275 21.89 13.12 4.38
C ALA A 275 22.40 12.87 5.81
N THR A 276 23.69 12.63 6.01
CA THR A 276 24.32 12.56 7.32
C THR A 276 24.59 13.93 7.93
N ARG A 277 24.34 15.02 7.16
CA ARG A 277 24.62 16.42 7.54
C ARG A 277 23.41 17.33 7.29
N LEU A 278 22.20 16.86 7.57
CA LEU A 278 20.97 17.61 7.31
C LEU A 278 20.88 18.92 8.08
N GLU A 279 21.45 19.02 9.28
CA GLU A 279 21.47 20.27 10.06
C GLU A 279 22.09 21.43 9.27
N ASP A 280 23.24 21.15 8.60
CA ASP A 280 23.93 22.14 7.78
C ASP A 280 23.10 22.50 6.52
N ILE A 281 22.45 21.50 5.90
CA ILE A 281 21.70 21.66 4.67
C ILE A 281 20.37 22.36 4.91
N MET A 282 19.72 22.05 6.03
CA MET A 282 18.39 22.58 6.37
C MET A 282 18.47 23.96 7.02
N ASN A 283 19.64 24.39 7.49
CA ASN A 283 19.87 25.73 8.03
C ASN A 283 18.81 26.15 9.09
N GLY A 284 18.51 25.24 10.02
CA GLY A 284 17.52 25.45 11.09
C GLY A 284 16.06 25.15 10.70
N GLU A 285 15.77 24.88 9.43
CA GLU A 285 14.45 24.51 8.98
C GLU A 285 14.05 23.11 9.51
N LYS A 286 12.82 22.99 10.04
CA LYS A 286 12.27 21.72 10.54
C LYS A 286 11.11 21.28 9.68
N VAL A 287 10.97 19.94 9.51
CA VAL A 287 9.92 19.33 8.70
C VAL A 287 8.91 18.58 9.55
N ASP A 288 7.70 18.39 9.00
CA ASP A 288 6.61 17.72 9.72
C ASP A 288 6.74 16.20 9.62
N ALA A 289 7.38 15.70 8.56
CA ALA A 289 7.66 14.27 8.40
C ALA A 289 8.88 14.02 7.52
N VAL A 290 9.45 12.81 7.63
CA VAL A 290 10.48 12.29 6.72
C VAL A 290 9.98 10.98 6.12
N VAL A 291 10.12 10.84 4.79
CA VAL A 291 9.81 9.61 4.07
C VAL A 291 10.92 9.32 3.08
N SER A 292 11.57 8.17 3.21
CA SER A 292 12.68 7.84 2.33
C SER A 292 12.92 6.35 2.15
N GLU A 293 13.46 6.01 0.97
CA GLU A 293 14.04 4.71 0.66
C GLU A 293 15.50 4.87 0.24
N PRO A 294 16.44 4.93 1.19
CA PRO A 294 17.86 4.97 0.86
C PRO A 294 18.31 3.64 0.24
N ILE A 295 18.94 3.70 -0.92
CA ILE A 295 19.50 2.50 -1.58
C ILE A 295 21.00 2.52 -1.46
N PHE A 296 21.53 1.80 -0.49
CA PHE A 296 22.96 1.68 -0.22
C PHE A 296 23.54 0.32 -0.65
N LEU A 297 22.79 -0.45 -1.45
CA LEU A 297 23.25 -1.71 -1.99
C LEU A 297 23.61 -1.58 -3.46
N PRO A 298 24.67 -2.26 -3.92
CA PRO A 298 24.89 -2.45 -5.34
C PRO A 298 23.77 -3.30 -5.96
N LYS A 299 23.63 -3.28 -7.27
CA LYS A 299 22.72 -4.18 -7.98
C LYS A 299 23.06 -5.64 -7.65
N ILE A 300 22.04 -6.41 -7.28
CA ILE A 300 22.17 -7.82 -6.88
C ILE A 300 21.33 -8.67 -7.84
N ASP A 301 22.01 -9.31 -8.78
CA ASP A 301 21.39 -10.12 -9.83
C ASP A 301 21.29 -11.62 -9.47
N TYR A 302 21.97 -12.05 -8.40
CA TYR A 302 22.00 -13.43 -7.93
C TYR A 302 22.01 -13.52 -6.40
N ALA A 303 21.65 -14.69 -5.85
CA ALA A 303 21.66 -14.93 -4.42
C ALA A 303 23.06 -14.77 -3.84
N PRO A 304 23.30 -13.83 -2.91
CA PRO A 304 24.61 -13.67 -2.29
C PRO A 304 24.89 -14.84 -1.33
N THR A 305 26.20 -15.12 -1.13
CA THR A 305 26.62 -15.93 0.01
C THR A 305 26.35 -15.20 1.32
N LEU A 306 26.28 -15.95 2.45
CA LEU A 306 26.03 -15.35 3.76
C LEU A 306 27.06 -14.28 4.13
N ASP A 307 28.34 -14.53 3.87
CA ASP A 307 29.42 -13.58 4.18
C ASP A 307 29.33 -12.31 3.32
N LYS A 308 29.02 -12.48 2.03
CA LYS A 308 28.80 -11.33 1.13
C LYS A 308 27.59 -10.51 1.59
N ALA A 309 26.47 -11.16 1.95
CA ALA A 309 25.28 -10.49 2.47
C ALA A 309 25.60 -9.71 3.75
N ARG A 310 26.29 -10.34 4.72
CA ARG A 310 26.69 -9.70 5.98
C ARG A 310 27.60 -8.48 5.74
N LYS A 311 28.56 -8.59 4.82
CA LYS A 311 29.47 -7.47 4.47
C LYS A 311 28.69 -6.29 3.87
N LEU A 312 27.77 -6.56 2.93
CA LEU A 312 26.96 -5.53 2.29
C LEU A 312 26.04 -4.83 3.30
N ILE A 313 25.34 -5.60 4.14
CA ILE A 313 24.43 -5.07 5.16
C ILE A 313 25.20 -4.25 6.20
N ARG A 314 26.35 -4.72 6.69
CA ARG A 314 27.18 -3.97 7.65
C ARG A 314 27.61 -2.61 7.11
N ASN A 315 28.04 -2.54 5.86
CA ASN A 315 28.42 -1.28 5.22
C ASN A 315 27.24 -0.31 5.10
N SER A 316 26.03 -0.85 4.82
CA SER A 316 24.82 -0.03 4.74
C SER A 316 24.37 0.42 6.13
N SER A 317 24.40 -0.44 7.15
CA SER A 317 23.88 -0.15 8.50
C SER A 317 24.49 1.11 9.10
N ARG A 318 25.79 1.34 8.90
CA ARG A 318 26.46 2.56 9.37
C ARG A 318 25.84 3.82 8.77
N LEU A 319 25.62 3.85 7.46
CA LEU A 319 25.02 4.99 6.77
C LEU A 319 23.58 5.23 7.23
N TYR A 320 22.83 4.17 7.49
CA TYR A 320 21.47 4.30 8.07
C TYR A 320 21.51 4.93 9.45
N SER A 321 22.39 4.49 10.34
CA SER A 321 22.50 5.05 11.70
C SER A 321 22.90 6.52 11.69
N GLU A 322 23.95 6.88 10.91
CA GLU A 322 24.41 8.27 10.76
C GLU A 322 23.29 9.17 10.18
N SER A 323 22.56 8.66 9.20
CA SER A 323 21.46 9.39 8.58
C SER A 323 20.27 9.56 9.52
N LEU A 324 19.93 8.55 10.36
CA LEU A 324 18.84 8.65 11.35
C LEU A 324 19.14 9.70 12.41
N TYR A 325 20.38 9.78 12.87
CA TYR A 325 20.83 10.85 13.79
C TYR A 325 20.56 12.21 13.16
N SER A 326 21.01 12.43 11.93
CA SER A 326 20.82 13.68 11.20
C SER A 326 19.34 13.98 10.90
N ILE A 327 18.54 12.95 10.54
CA ILE A 327 17.11 13.06 10.30
C ILE A 327 16.38 13.50 11.57
N SER A 328 16.72 12.91 12.72
CA SER A 328 16.06 13.23 13.99
C SER A 328 16.24 14.68 14.39
N SER A 329 17.36 15.31 14.01
CA SER A 329 17.64 16.71 14.33
C SER A 329 16.77 17.69 13.54
N VAL A 330 16.22 17.30 12.38
CA VAL A 330 15.44 18.20 11.49
C VAL A 330 13.93 17.91 11.50
N VAL A 331 13.50 16.82 12.13
CA VAL A 331 12.07 16.50 12.29
C VAL A 331 11.51 17.21 13.53
N LYS A 332 10.31 17.79 13.40
CA LYS A 332 9.55 18.36 14.52
C LYS A 332 9.14 17.28 15.51
N LYS A 333 8.97 17.64 16.78
CA LYS A 333 8.35 16.75 17.79
C LYS A 333 6.96 16.31 17.33
N GLY A 334 6.63 15.03 17.51
CA GLY A 334 5.41 14.40 17.01
C GLY A 334 5.42 14.10 15.49
N GLY A 335 6.44 14.56 14.77
CA GLY A 335 6.62 14.22 13.35
C GLY A 335 7.08 12.77 13.18
N ARG A 336 6.71 12.15 12.05
CA ARG A 336 7.06 10.75 11.78
C ARG A 336 8.20 10.63 10.78
N VAL A 337 8.99 9.58 10.99
CA VAL A 337 10.06 9.14 10.10
C VAL A 337 9.70 7.77 9.55
N VAL A 338 9.44 7.70 8.25
CA VAL A 338 9.18 6.44 7.53
C VAL A 338 10.41 6.13 6.68
N ILE A 339 11.10 5.06 7.02
CA ILE A 339 12.34 4.69 6.34
C ILE A 339 12.29 3.23 5.88
N VAL A 340 12.71 2.99 4.65
CA VAL A 340 12.82 1.66 4.07
C VAL A 340 14.27 1.19 4.16
N THR A 341 14.47 -0.02 4.66
CA THR A 341 15.79 -0.66 4.73
C THR A 341 15.81 -1.96 3.93
N PRO A 342 16.97 -2.38 3.41
CA PRO A 342 17.08 -3.64 2.68
C PRO A 342 17.25 -4.84 3.61
N SER A 343 16.75 -5.97 3.14
CA SER A 343 17.08 -7.30 3.62
C SER A 343 17.55 -8.16 2.46
N LEU A 344 18.59 -8.94 2.66
CA LEU A 344 19.16 -9.83 1.66
C LEU A 344 18.84 -11.30 1.99
N ARG A 345 18.20 -11.99 1.05
CA ARG A 345 18.02 -13.44 1.10
C ARG A 345 19.20 -14.11 0.43
N THR A 346 19.89 -14.99 1.15
CA THR A 346 21.06 -15.71 0.67
C THR A 346 20.70 -16.96 -0.11
N ALA A 347 21.68 -17.56 -0.81
CA ALA A 347 21.51 -18.83 -1.50
C ALA A 347 21.12 -19.99 -0.55
N ALA A 348 21.51 -19.91 0.73
CA ALA A 348 21.16 -20.88 1.78
C ALA A 348 19.83 -20.51 2.48
N ASP A 349 19.01 -19.69 1.87
CA ASP A 349 17.69 -19.23 2.38
C ASP A 349 17.74 -18.52 3.75
N ARG A 350 18.88 -17.92 4.10
CA ARG A 350 19.03 -17.08 5.28
C ARG A 350 18.77 -15.64 4.94
N GLU A 351 18.13 -14.92 5.86
CA GLU A 351 17.87 -13.48 5.72
C GLU A 351 18.89 -12.67 6.53
N VAL A 352 19.46 -11.64 5.94
CA VAL A 352 20.39 -10.70 6.58
C VAL A 352 19.86 -9.28 6.32
N SER A 353 19.51 -8.57 7.39
CA SER A 353 18.80 -7.29 7.30
C SER A 353 19.61 -6.17 7.95
N VAL A 354 19.36 -4.94 7.51
CA VAL A 354 19.75 -3.75 8.27
C VAL A 354 18.85 -3.70 9.52
N VAL A 355 19.46 -3.69 10.68
CA VAL A 355 18.79 -3.45 11.96
C VAL A 355 19.09 -2.02 12.39
N LEU A 356 18.05 -1.28 12.73
CA LEU A 356 18.16 0.08 13.25
C LEU A 356 18.12 -0.01 14.78
N GLU A 357 19.31 0.05 15.37
CA GLU A 357 19.51 -0.03 16.82
C GLU A 357 19.53 1.37 17.43
N ASN A 358 19.28 1.46 18.74
CA ASN A 358 19.44 2.67 19.57
C ASN A 358 18.67 3.90 19.04
N VAL A 359 17.58 3.70 18.33
CA VAL A 359 16.76 4.79 17.77
C VAL A 359 16.19 5.71 18.85
N GLU A 360 16.02 5.20 20.06
CA GLU A 360 15.55 5.97 21.22
C GLU A 360 16.58 7.00 21.70
N GLU A 361 17.88 6.70 21.56
CA GLU A 361 18.98 7.63 21.92
C GLU A 361 18.97 8.89 21.05
N VAL A 362 18.46 8.77 19.81
CA VAL A 362 18.28 9.92 18.91
C VAL A 362 16.89 10.52 18.99
N GLY A 363 16.08 10.13 20.01
CA GLY A 363 14.74 10.64 20.26
C GLY A 363 13.70 10.18 19.25
N LEU A 364 13.85 8.98 18.71
CA LEU A 364 12.87 8.32 17.85
C LEU A 364 12.30 7.11 18.59
N ARG A 365 11.00 6.89 18.51
CA ARG A 365 10.36 5.67 19.03
C ARG A 365 9.54 4.99 17.94
N PRO A 366 9.38 3.66 17.95
CA PRO A 366 8.50 2.96 17.03
C PRO A 366 7.07 3.52 17.12
N PHE A 367 6.51 3.93 15.99
CA PHE A 367 5.12 4.39 15.92
C PHE A 367 4.16 3.20 15.95
N ARG A 368 3.15 3.24 16.83
CA ARG A 368 2.16 2.18 16.98
C ARG A 368 0.75 2.78 16.85
N PRO A 369 0.07 2.58 15.71
CA PRO A 369 -1.32 3.04 15.57
C PRO A 369 -2.22 2.24 16.52
N ALA A 370 -2.99 2.92 17.36
CA ALA A 370 -3.99 2.27 18.20
C ALA A 370 -5.15 1.71 17.34
N PRO A 371 -5.75 0.56 17.71
CA PRO A 371 -5.46 -0.27 18.88
C PRO A 371 -4.42 -1.40 18.60
N HIS A 372 -3.74 -1.38 17.44
CA HIS A 372 -2.91 -2.48 16.99
C HIS A 372 -1.44 -2.29 17.34
N HIS A 373 -0.78 -3.40 17.67
CA HIS A 373 0.66 -3.47 17.82
C HIS A 373 1.26 -4.12 16.57
N PHE A 374 2.14 -3.36 15.89
CA PHE A 374 2.93 -3.87 14.78
C PHE A 374 4.37 -4.04 15.25
N ASP A 375 4.95 -5.19 14.92
CA ASP A 375 6.37 -5.43 15.11
C ASP A 375 7.15 -4.84 13.93
N TYR A 376 8.15 -4.03 14.23
CA TYR A 376 9.03 -3.47 13.22
C TYR A 376 10.30 -4.29 13.08
N PRO A 377 10.83 -4.39 11.87
CA PRO A 377 10.34 -3.80 10.62
C PRO A 377 9.17 -4.57 10.00
N VAL A 378 8.26 -3.83 9.35
CA VAL A 378 7.20 -4.44 8.54
C VAL A 378 7.75 -4.87 7.19
N LYS A 379 7.55 -6.13 6.80
CA LYS A 379 7.98 -6.67 5.51
C LYS A 379 6.99 -6.31 4.41
N ILE A 380 7.51 -5.94 3.23
CA ILE A 380 6.68 -5.78 2.04
C ILE A 380 6.49 -7.17 1.42
N SER A 381 5.24 -7.64 1.41
CA SER A 381 4.86 -8.89 0.74
C SER A 381 4.81 -8.68 -0.78
N HIS A 382 5.05 -9.73 -1.55
CA HIS A 382 4.94 -9.76 -3.03
C HIS A 382 5.95 -8.89 -3.80
N GLU A 383 7.16 -8.68 -3.27
CA GLU A 383 8.21 -8.04 -4.06
C GLU A 383 8.72 -8.95 -5.19
N LYS A 384 8.88 -8.33 -6.39
CA LYS A 384 9.38 -9.03 -7.59
C LYS A 384 10.84 -9.49 -7.48
N THR A 385 11.63 -8.84 -6.62
CA THR A 385 13.04 -9.15 -6.43
C THR A 385 13.21 -10.34 -5.49
N ARG A 386 13.80 -11.41 -6.01
CA ARG A 386 13.98 -12.66 -5.26
C ARG A 386 14.98 -12.56 -4.11
N TRP A 387 15.97 -11.68 -4.21
CA TRP A 387 17.13 -11.64 -3.32
C TRP A 387 17.20 -10.41 -2.42
N VAL A 388 16.57 -9.32 -2.83
CA VAL A 388 16.49 -8.08 -2.06
C VAL A 388 15.04 -7.88 -1.65
N ARG A 389 14.78 -7.71 -0.36
CA ARG A 389 13.48 -7.40 0.22
C ARG A 389 13.55 -6.04 0.89
N ARG A 390 12.42 -5.38 0.98
CA ARG A 390 12.23 -4.11 1.67
C ARG A 390 11.60 -4.32 3.03
N LEU A 391 12.16 -3.66 4.01
CA LEU A 391 11.67 -3.61 5.38
C LEU A 391 11.32 -2.16 5.70
N VAL A 392 10.14 -1.92 6.24
CA VAL A 392 9.65 -0.57 6.54
C VAL A 392 9.64 -0.35 8.04
N TYR A 393 10.27 0.72 8.47
CA TYR A 393 10.19 1.24 9.83
C TYR A 393 9.37 2.53 9.85
N VAL A 394 8.57 2.70 10.86
CA VAL A 394 7.86 3.95 11.14
C VAL A 394 8.18 4.37 12.57
N PHE A 395 8.80 5.52 12.71
CA PHE A 395 9.15 6.10 13.99
C PHE A 395 8.39 7.40 14.20
N GLU A 396 8.24 7.81 15.45
CA GLU A 396 7.75 9.11 15.87
C GLU A 396 8.85 9.84 16.65
N ARG A 397 9.02 11.13 16.38
CA ARG A 397 9.97 11.99 17.10
C ARG A 397 9.37 12.41 18.46
N VAL A 398 10.02 12.06 19.55
CA VAL A 398 9.60 12.40 20.94
C VAL A 398 10.23 13.68 21.46
#